data_2e4956e0e25aaee7ade7b7a0a50fdf72
#
_entry.id   2e4956e0e25aaee7ade7b7a0a50fdf72
#
_cell.length_a   1.000
_cell.length_b   1.000
_cell.length_c   1.000
_cell.angle_alpha   90.00
_cell.angle_beta   90.00
_cell.angle_gamma   90.00
#
_symmetry.space_group_name_H-M   'P 1'
#
loop_
_entity.id
_entity.type
_entity.pdbx_description
1 polymer ?
#
loop_
_entity_poly.entity_id
_entity_poly.type
_entity_poly.pdbx_seq_one_letter_code
_entity_poly.pdbx_strand_id
1 'polypeptide(L)' 'SNTDVATREFEFHGTVSNWNASTHTFELHGLTFGYAPGISVQGVTMADGVRIEIKATRTSGAWLATEIRADD' A
#
# COMPACT_ATOMS: atom_id res chain seq x y z
N SER A 1 3.39 -27.95 7.46
CA SER A 1 3.25 -27.56 7.34
C SER A 1 2.77 -26.90 7.01
N ASN A 2 2.50 -26.98 6.82
CA ASN A 2 2.17 -26.29 6.36
C ASN A 2 1.82 -25.27 6.65
N THR A 3 1.77 -25.89 6.87
CA THR A 3 1.54 -24.62 7.29
C THR A 3 2.11 -23.51 6.49
N ASP A 4 2.56 -23.76 5.40
CA ASP A 4 3.04 -22.73 4.50
C ASP A 4 1.87 -22.17 3.76
N VAL A 5 1.07 -21.42 4.47
CA VAL A 5 0.00 -20.68 3.84
C VAL A 5 0.66 -19.50 3.14
N ALA A 6 0.63 -19.52 1.84
CA ALA A 6 1.17 -18.40 1.08
C ALA A 6 0.44 -17.12 1.48
N THR A 7 1.19 -16.08 1.72
CA THR A 7 0.61 -14.78 2.01
C THR A 7 -0.11 -14.29 0.77
N ARG A 8 -1.39 -13.99 0.92
CA ARG A 8 -2.18 -13.51 -0.20
C ARG A 8 -1.88 -12.06 -0.47
N GLU A 9 -1.73 -11.74 -1.74
CA GLU A 9 -1.61 -10.37 -2.19
C GLU A 9 -2.93 -9.91 -2.77
N PHE A 10 -3.27 -8.68 -2.44
CA PHE A 10 -4.47 -8.02 -2.94
C PHE A 10 -4.04 -6.78 -3.70
N GLU A 11 -4.79 -6.44 -4.73
CA GLU A 11 -4.51 -5.23 -5.50
C GLU A 11 -5.58 -4.19 -5.21
N PHE A 12 -5.12 -2.96 -5.02
CA PHE A 12 -5.98 -1.81 -4.81
C PHE A 12 -5.51 -0.69 -5.70
N HIS A 13 -6.42 0.18 -6.09
CA HIS A 13 -6.04 1.41 -6.78
C HIS A 13 -6.98 2.52 -6.35
N GLY A 14 -6.51 3.73 -6.44
CA GLY A 14 -7.31 4.88 -6.05
C GLY A 14 -6.46 6.11 -5.85
N THR A 15 -7.08 7.11 -5.27
CA THR A 15 -6.45 8.39 -4.97
C THR A 15 -6.03 8.42 -3.51
N VAL A 16 -4.76 8.79 -3.29
CA VAL A 16 -4.20 8.84 -1.94
C VAL A 16 -4.82 9.97 -1.14
N SER A 17 -5.16 9.67 0.12
CA SER A 17 -5.53 10.67 1.10
C SER A 17 -4.82 10.36 2.41
N ASN A 18 -4.73 11.37 3.27
CA ASN A 18 -4.12 11.26 4.60
C ASN A 18 -2.75 10.58 4.58
N TRP A 19 -1.93 10.96 3.59
CA TRP A 19 -0.57 10.46 3.53
C TRP A 19 0.25 11.07 4.65
N ASN A 20 0.98 10.23 5.36
CA ASN A 20 1.85 10.65 6.47
C ASN A 20 3.23 10.07 6.24
N ALA A 21 4.17 10.95 5.90
CA ALA A 21 5.54 10.54 5.60
C ALA A 21 6.28 10.05 6.84
N SER A 22 5.91 10.53 8.03
CA SER A 22 6.58 10.12 9.25
C SER A 22 6.23 8.69 9.64
N THR A 23 4.96 8.32 9.48
CA THR A 23 4.50 6.98 9.87
C THR A 23 4.50 6.01 8.68
N HIS A 24 4.74 6.51 7.47
CA HIS A 24 4.65 5.69 6.25
C HIS A 24 3.28 5.04 6.11
N THR A 25 2.25 5.87 6.20
CA THR A 25 0.87 5.41 6.04
C THR A 25 0.12 6.31 5.07
N PHE A 26 -0.91 5.75 4.46
CA PHE A 26 -1.82 6.49 3.60
C PHE A 26 -3.16 5.78 3.57
N GLU A 27 -4.17 6.43 2.99
CA GLU A 27 -5.49 5.84 2.83
C GLU A 27 -5.87 5.78 1.36
N LEU A 28 -6.53 4.68 1.01
CA LEU A 28 -7.25 4.52 -0.25
C LEU A 28 -8.65 4.05 0.08
N HIS A 29 -9.66 4.77 -0.41
CA HIS A 29 -11.06 4.36 -0.18
C HIS A 29 -11.37 4.11 1.30
N GLY A 30 -10.80 4.91 2.18
CA GLY A 30 -11.05 4.78 3.61
C GLY A 30 -10.28 3.68 4.32
N LEU A 31 -9.47 2.90 3.58
CA LEU A 31 -8.62 1.87 4.19
C LEU A 31 -7.23 2.44 4.41
N THR A 32 -6.67 2.15 5.58
CA THR A 32 -5.32 2.61 5.92
C THR A 32 -4.31 1.52 5.55
N PHE A 33 -3.26 1.95 4.84
CA PHE A 33 -2.16 1.08 4.45
C PHE A 33 -0.86 1.62 5.04
N GLY A 34 -0.06 0.71 5.62
CA GLY A 34 1.32 1.02 5.96
C GLY A 34 2.22 0.54 4.83
N TYR A 35 3.47 1.01 4.82
CA TYR A 35 4.48 0.51 3.91
C TYR A 35 5.87 0.72 4.48
N ALA A 36 6.78 -0.19 4.14
CA ALA A 36 8.17 -0.06 4.59
C ALA A 36 8.87 1.03 3.77
N PRO A 37 9.82 1.77 4.37
CA PRO A 37 10.48 2.87 3.67
C PRO A 37 11.19 2.46 2.38
N GLY A 38 11.61 1.21 2.29
CA GLY A 38 12.39 0.74 1.14
C GLY A 38 11.59 0.03 0.07
N ILE A 39 10.27 0.06 0.12
CA ILE A 39 9.51 -0.63 -0.93
C ILE A 39 9.62 0.11 -2.26
N SER A 40 9.31 -0.62 -3.33
CA SER A 40 9.33 -0.06 -4.68
C SER A 40 8.17 0.92 -4.86
N VAL A 41 8.50 2.15 -5.21
CA VAL A 41 7.52 3.17 -5.59
C VAL A 41 7.89 3.63 -7.00
N GLN A 42 7.04 3.34 -7.96
CA GLN A 42 7.37 3.54 -9.37
C GLN A 42 6.44 4.55 -10.03
N GLY A 43 7.05 5.52 -10.68
CA GLY A 43 6.31 6.45 -11.54
C GLY A 43 5.51 7.52 -10.81
N VAL A 44 5.65 7.62 -9.49
CA VAL A 44 4.88 8.58 -8.70
C VAL A 44 5.66 8.95 -7.45
N THR A 45 5.44 10.17 -6.97
CA THR A 45 5.93 10.61 -5.66
C THR A 45 4.73 10.66 -4.74
N MET A 46 4.84 10.03 -3.57
CA MET A 46 3.72 9.95 -2.64
C MET A 46 3.31 11.33 -2.15
N ALA A 47 2.02 11.60 -2.26
CA ALA A 47 1.39 12.84 -1.79
C ALA A 47 -0.11 12.64 -1.85
N ASP A 48 -0.85 13.42 -1.06
CA ASP A 48 -2.30 13.42 -1.17
C ASP A 48 -2.70 13.84 -2.58
N GLY A 49 -3.69 13.16 -3.12
CA GLY A 49 -4.24 13.49 -4.43
C GLY A 49 -3.64 12.70 -5.59
N VAL A 50 -2.53 11.99 -5.38
CA VAL A 50 -1.95 11.18 -6.47
C VAL A 50 -2.73 9.89 -6.63
N ARG A 51 -2.78 9.40 -7.85
CA ARG A 51 -3.44 8.13 -8.14
C ARG A 51 -2.41 7.03 -8.22
N ILE A 52 -2.67 5.96 -7.47
CA ILE A 52 -1.72 4.85 -7.38
C ILE A 52 -2.43 3.52 -7.50
N GLU A 53 -1.65 2.52 -7.84
CA GLU A 53 -2.02 1.12 -7.78
C GLU A 53 -1.05 0.45 -6.83
N ILE A 54 -1.56 -0.38 -5.94
CA ILE A 54 -0.71 -1.05 -4.96
C ILE A 54 -0.98 -2.53 -4.92
N LYS A 55 0.03 -3.27 -4.50
CA LYS A 55 -0.14 -4.63 -4.00
C LYS A 55 0.01 -4.58 -2.50
N ALA A 56 -0.85 -5.29 -1.79
CA ALA A 56 -0.84 -5.26 -0.34
C ALA A 56 -1.16 -6.63 0.23
N THR A 57 -0.64 -6.88 1.42
CA THR A 57 -0.96 -8.07 2.18
C THR A 57 -1.70 -7.65 3.43
N ARG A 58 -2.46 -8.58 4.01
CA ARG A 58 -3.13 -8.33 5.27
C ARG A 58 -2.52 -9.22 6.33
N THR A 59 -1.95 -8.63 7.35
CA THR A 59 -1.26 -9.33 8.41
C THR A 59 -1.75 -8.79 9.74
N SER A 60 -2.25 -9.68 10.60
CA SER A 60 -2.74 -9.32 11.94
C SER A 60 -3.74 -8.16 11.88
N GLY A 61 -4.61 -8.17 10.90
CA GLY A 61 -5.64 -7.15 10.75
C GLY A 61 -5.18 -5.84 10.15
N ALA A 62 -3.90 -5.72 9.80
CA ALA A 62 -3.35 -4.50 9.21
C ALA A 62 -3.02 -4.73 7.74
N TRP A 63 -3.24 -3.69 6.92
CA TRP A 63 -2.86 -3.72 5.51
C TRP A 63 -1.44 -3.18 5.36
N LEU A 64 -0.62 -3.92 4.63
CA LEU A 64 0.75 -3.50 4.34
C LEU A 64 0.94 -3.50 2.83
N ALA A 65 1.19 -2.32 2.28
CA ALA A 65 1.51 -2.20 0.86
C ALA A 65 2.93 -2.71 0.63
N THR A 66 3.08 -3.59 -0.33
CA THR A 66 4.38 -4.17 -0.68
C THR A 66 4.94 -3.59 -1.96
N GLU A 67 4.10 -2.94 -2.76
CA GLU A 67 4.51 -2.34 -4.01
C GLU A 67 3.55 -1.19 -4.30
N ILE A 68 4.09 -0.07 -4.75
CA ILE A 68 3.29 1.11 -5.10
C ILE A 68 3.74 1.58 -6.48
N ARG A 69 2.79 1.93 -7.34
CA ARG A 69 3.13 2.51 -8.63
C ARG A 69 2.02 3.46 -9.09
N ALA A 70 2.37 4.29 -10.04
CA ALA A 70 1.40 5.21 -10.63
C ALA A 70 0.27 4.42 -11.28
N ASP A 71 -0.95 4.91 -11.12
CA ASP A 71 -2.12 4.35 -11.79
C ASP A 71 -2.50 5.32 -12.90
N ASP A 72 -2.11 4.98 -14.10
CA ASP A 72 -2.37 5.83 -15.27
C ASP A 72 -3.76 5.58 -15.86
#